data_fbd4287fb3d9eaeadd993d56c773fe4d
#
_entry.id   fbd4287fb3d9eaeadd993d56c773fe4d
#
_cell.length_a   1.000
_cell.length_b   1.000
_cell.length_c   1.000
_cell.angle_alpha   90.00
_cell.angle_beta   90.00
_cell.angle_gamma   90.00
#
_symmetry.space_group_name_H-M   'P 1'
#
loop_
_entity.id
_entity.type
_entity.pdbx_description
1 polymer ?
#
loop_
_entity_poly.entity_id
_entity_poly.type
_entity_poly.pdbx_seq_one_letter_code
_entity_poly.pdbx_strand_id
1 'polypeptide(L)'
;MKKVLILSLAMLISIGCNSAAQQANVPNNTNTATVKTNSSAIVSSHSDEAGKTAALPSDKPASSSTESPMARPIDVAEMTADIEQAEKQYRKNQKDEKAKDELAKAYFIRATALTDAAQYRAALGDYRKGLKLNPTDEDARKMHDQILSIFKSIGREPPKEGEEPAPLPFKK
;
A
#
# COMPACT_ATOMS: atom_id res chain seq x y z
N MET A 1 3.65 58.96 -11.32
CA MET A 1 2.70 58.81 -12.42
C MET A 1 3.46 58.05 -13.52
N LYS A 2 3.35 56.74 -13.59
CA LYS A 2 3.81 55.93 -14.74
C LYS A 2 2.73 54.88 -15.01
N LYS A 3 1.99 55.12 -16.08
CA LYS A 3 0.93 54.26 -16.61
C LYS A 3 1.62 53.07 -17.31
N VAL A 4 1.38 51.84 -16.90
CA VAL A 4 1.80 50.64 -17.58
C VAL A 4 0.61 50.07 -18.33
N LEU A 5 0.78 49.99 -19.63
CA LEU A 5 -0.19 49.52 -20.62
C LEU A 5 -0.34 48.02 -20.52
N ILE A 6 -1.57 47.52 -20.35
CA ILE A 6 -1.91 46.12 -20.41
C ILE A 6 -2.16 45.76 -21.87
N LEU A 7 -1.32 44.92 -22.42
CA LEU A 7 -1.53 44.33 -23.75
C LEU A 7 -2.21 42.97 -23.58
N SER A 8 -3.48 42.93 -23.91
CA SER A 8 -4.26 41.69 -24.02
C SER A 8 -3.91 40.96 -25.29
N LEU A 9 -3.33 39.76 -25.20
CA LEU A 9 -3.18 38.85 -26.34
C LEU A 9 -4.17 37.70 -26.20
N ALA A 10 -5.28 37.81 -26.90
CA ALA A 10 -6.24 36.72 -27.06
C ALA A 10 -5.71 35.75 -28.13
N MET A 11 -5.46 34.49 -27.73
CA MET A 11 -5.11 33.42 -28.66
C MET A 11 -6.26 32.41 -28.68
N LEU A 12 -7.04 32.51 -29.76
CA LEU A 12 -8.04 31.51 -30.15
C LEU A 12 -7.32 30.26 -30.65
N ILE A 13 -7.50 29.12 -30.02
CA ILE A 13 -7.10 27.83 -30.58
C ILE A 13 -8.34 26.98 -30.81
N SER A 14 -8.50 26.64 -32.04
CA SER A 14 -9.58 25.94 -32.72
C SER A 14 -9.68 24.46 -32.27
N ILE A 15 -10.93 24.06 -32.15
CA ILE A 15 -11.46 22.72 -31.94
C ILE A 15 -11.09 21.81 -33.13
N GLY A 16 -10.41 20.72 -32.88
CA GLY A 16 -10.21 19.63 -33.82
C GLY A 16 -10.83 18.36 -33.28
N CYS A 17 -12.09 18.06 -33.67
CA CYS A 17 -12.67 16.73 -33.48
C CYS A 17 -12.02 15.76 -34.47
N ASN A 18 -11.42 14.70 -34.00
CA ASN A 18 -11.15 13.53 -34.83
C ASN A 18 -11.62 12.27 -34.10
N SER A 19 -12.84 11.84 -34.45
CA SER A 19 -13.38 10.55 -34.07
C SER A 19 -12.82 9.48 -35.01
N ALA A 20 -11.97 8.62 -34.52
CA ALA A 20 -11.64 7.37 -35.19
C ALA A 20 -12.01 6.21 -34.25
N ALA A 21 -13.16 5.60 -34.52
CA ALA A 21 -13.55 4.34 -33.95
C ALA A 21 -12.65 3.23 -34.50
N GLN A 22 -11.80 2.65 -33.65
CA GLN A 22 -11.13 1.40 -33.95
C GLN A 22 -11.80 0.29 -33.17
N GLN A 23 -12.55 -0.53 -33.91
CA GLN A 23 -13.02 -1.84 -33.48
C GLN A 23 -11.81 -2.76 -33.30
N ALA A 24 -11.47 -3.08 -32.07
CA ALA A 24 -10.51 -4.12 -31.77
C ALA A 24 -11.22 -5.47 -31.75
N ASN A 25 -10.79 -6.29 -32.67
CA ASN A 25 -11.13 -7.69 -32.92
C ASN A 25 -10.82 -8.54 -31.66
N VAL A 26 -11.83 -9.18 -31.09
CA VAL A 26 -11.69 -10.13 -29.98
C VAL A 26 -11.47 -11.53 -30.59
N PRO A 27 -10.33 -12.18 -30.35
CA PRO A 27 -10.22 -13.59 -30.71
C PRO A 27 -10.94 -14.45 -29.67
N ASN A 28 -12.00 -15.10 -30.17
CA ASN A 28 -12.77 -16.10 -29.44
C ASN A 28 -11.93 -17.39 -29.33
N ASN A 29 -11.29 -17.63 -28.15
CA ASN A 29 -10.58 -18.88 -27.90
C ASN A 29 -11.44 -19.79 -27.03
N THR A 30 -12.27 -20.58 -27.67
CA THR A 30 -12.99 -21.70 -27.07
C THR A 30 -12.06 -22.90 -26.93
N ASN A 31 -11.41 -23.04 -25.79
CA ASN A 31 -10.79 -24.28 -25.39
C ASN A 31 -11.68 -24.99 -24.37
N THR A 32 -12.51 -25.89 -24.92
CA THR A 32 -13.23 -26.89 -24.16
C THR A 32 -12.23 -27.94 -23.69
N ALA A 33 -11.75 -27.82 -22.44
CA ALA A 33 -10.98 -28.88 -21.82
C ALA A 33 -11.89 -29.73 -20.94
N THR A 34 -12.03 -30.96 -21.35
CA THR A 34 -12.75 -32.05 -20.68
C THR A 34 -12.12 -32.28 -19.29
N VAL A 35 -12.87 -31.96 -18.23
CA VAL A 35 -12.47 -32.29 -16.85
C VAL A 35 -12.73 -33.78 -16.61
N LYS A 36 -11.65 -34.55 -16.50
CA LYS A 36 -11.70 -35.89 -15.93
C LYS A 36 -11.69 -35.78 -14.41
N THR A 37 -12.80 -36.12 -13.79
CA THR A 37 -12.94 -36.31 -12.36
C THR A 37 -12.13 -37.51 -11.91
N ASN A 38 -11.05 -37.29 -11.19
CA ASN A 38 -10.41 -38.33 -10.40
C ASN A 38 -10.81 -38.14 -8.94
N SER A 39 -11.74 -38.97 -8.52
CA SER A 39 -12.08 -39.19 -7.12
C SER A 39 -10.96 -40.01 -6.49
N SER A 40 -10.08 -39.38 -5.72
CA SER A 40 -9.20 -40.10 -4.81
C SER A 40 -9.72 -39.94 -3.40
N ALA A 41 -10.28 -41.03 -2.90
CA ALA A 41 -10.69 -41.16 -1.50
C ALA A 41 -9.45 -41.08 -0.59
N ILE A 42 -9.41 -40.09 0.28
CA ILE A 42 -8.42 -40.02 1.36
C ILE A 42 -8.98 -40.81 2.53
N VAL A 43 -8.38 -41.96 2.76
CA VAL A 43 -8.62 -42.79 3.93
C VAL A 43 -8.01 -42.11 5.16
N SER A 44 -8.86 -41.71 6.08
CA SER A 44 -8.50 -41.21 7.41
C SER A 44 -8.05 -42.40 8.28
N SER A 45 -6.78 -42.46 8.59
CA SER A 45 -6.27 -43.38 9.61
C SER A 45 -6.12 -42.62 10.92
N HIS A 46 -7.08 -42.76 11.81
CA HIS A 46 -6.90 -42.46 13.23
C HIS A 46 -6.04 -43.56 13.84
N SER A 47 -4.91 -43.21 14.39
CA SER A 47 -4.17 -44.02 15.36
C SER A 47 -4.09 -43.24 16.66
N ASP A 48 -4.88 -43.71 17.63
CA ASP A 48 -4.72 -43.34 19.03
C ASP A 48 -3.40 -43.88 19.53
N GLU A 49 -2.57 -43.03 20.10
CA GLU A 49 -1.58 -43.50 21.08
C GLU A 49 -1.38 -42.42 22.16
N ALA A 50 -1.73 -42.88 23.36
CA ALA A 50 -1.69 -42.10 24.58
C ALA A 50 -0.25 -41.98 25.12
N GLY A 51 0.06 -40.81 25.65
CA GLY A 51 0.93 -40.68 26.81
C GLY A 51 2.39 -40.42 26.56
N LYS A 52 2.80 -39.14 26.68
CA LYS A 52 3.87 -38.78 27.63
C LYS A 52 3.95 -37.25 27.79
N THR A 53 3.59 -36.82 28.98
CA THR A 53 3.87 -35.49 29.51
C THR A 53 5.39 -35.26 29.54
N ALA A 54 5.85 -34.33 28.74
CA ALA A 54 7.18 -33.71 28.90
C ALA A 54 6.97 -32.21 29.06
N ALA A 55 7.38 -31.71 30.22
CA ALA A 55 7.29 -30.32 30.62
C ALA A 55 7.98 -29.40 29.60
N LEU A 56 7.28 -28.33 29.18
CA LEU A 56 7.85 -27.20 28.49
C LEU A 56 8.70 -26.38 29.47
N PRO A 57 9.89 -25.95 29.08
CA PRO A 57 10.49 -24.78 29.72
C PRO A 57 9.72 -23.56 29.25
N SER A 58 8.99 -22.94 30.15
CA SER A 58 8.57 -21.55 30.07
C SER A 58 9.78 -20.64 29.98
N ASP A 59 9.49 -19.48 29.39
CA ASP A 59 10.23 -18.24 29.40
C ASP A 59 10.96 -17.87 28.12
N LYS A 60 10.12 -17.42 27.17
CA LYS A 60 10.46 -16.26 26.37
C LYS A 60 9.16 -15.51 26.12
N PRO A 61 9.07 -14.20 26.47
CA PRO A 61 7.90 -13.43 26.12
C PRO A 61 7.81 -13.44 24.58
N ALA A 62 6.80 -14.11 24.08
CA ALA A 62 6.44 -14.03 22.67
C ALA A 62 6.11 -12.56 22.43
N SER A 63 7.02 -11.85 21.79
CA SER A 63 6.71 -10.61 21.11
C SER A 63 5.54 -10.96 20.19
N SER A 64 4.34 -10.58 20.58
CA SER A 64 3.16 -10.74 19.75
C SER A 64 3.37 -9.89 18.52
N SER A 65 3.97 -10.47 17.47
CA SER A 65 4.06 -9.82 16.19
C SER A 65 2.64 -9.63 15.68
N THR A 66 2.11 -8.43 15.85
CA THR A 66 0.80 -8.03 15.29
C THR A 66 0.84 -7.95 13.77
N GLU A 67 2.00 -8.22 13.18
CA GLU A 67 2.22 -8.23 11.73
C GLU A 67 1.62 -9.46 11.06
N SER A 68 1.38 -9.34 9.75
CA SER A 68 0.96 -10.45 8.90
C SER A 68 2.03 -11.55 8.91
N PRO A 69 1.65 -12.85 8.97
CA PRO A 69 2.61 -13.95 8.80
C PRO A 69 3.34 -13.91 7.46
N MET A 70 2.83 -13.16 6.49
CA MET A 70 3.44 -12.97 5.16
C MET A 70 4.35 -11.73 5.09
N ALA A 71 4.40 -10.91 6.15
CA ALA A 71 5.19 -9.69 6.16
C ALA A 71 6.69 -9.99 6.07
N ARG A 72 7.35 -9.37 5.12
CA ARG A 72 8.79 -9.53 4.87
C ARG A 72 9.54 -8.25 5.26
N PRO A 73 10.65 -8.34 6.02
CA PRO A 73 11.54 -7.20 6.23
C PRO A 73 12.12 -6.73 4.90
N ILE A 74 12.11 -5.43 4.66
CA ILE A 74 12.73 -4.78 3.50
C ILE A 74 13.57 -3.59 3.95
N ASP A 75 14.59 -3.24 3.15
CA ASP A 75 15.40 -2.05 3.42
C ASP A 75 14.61 -0.79 3.03
N VAL A 76 14.20 -0.02 4.01
CA VAL A 76 13.49 1.25 3.85
C VAL A 76 14.32 2.44 4.33
N ALA A 77 15.63 2.26 4.54
CA ALA A 77 16.49 3.28 5.12
C ALA A 77 16.53 4.55 4.25
N GLU A 78 16.69 4.39 2.93
CA GLU A 78 16.71 5.50 1.98
C GLU A 78 15.36 6.24 1.97
N MET A 79 14.25 5.52 1.83
CA MET A 79 12.91 6.11 1.85
C MET A 79 12.61 6.82 3.18
N THR A 80 13.16 6.34 4.28
CA THR A 80 13.02 6.98 5.59
C THR A 80 13.82 8.28 5.63
N ALA A 81 15.04 8.29 5.09
CA ALA A 81 15.84 9.51 4.99
C ALA A 81 15.15 10.56 4.08
N ASP A 82 14.53 10.15 2.98
CA ASP A 82 13.77 11.03 2.10
C ASP A 82 12.58 11.67 2.84
N ILE A 83 11.83 10.88 3.62
CA ILE A 83 10.75 11.41 4.46
C ILE A 83 11.30 12.43 5.47
N GLU A 84 12.38 12.12 6.18
CA GLU A 84 12.98 13.05 7.14
C GLU A 84 13.44 14.35 6.47
N GLN A 85 14.01 14.25 5.28
CA GLN A 85 14.42 15.43 4.49
C GLN A 85 13.21 16.27 4.08
N ALA A 86 12.16 15.64 3.52
CA ALA A 86 10.94 16.32 3.12
C ALA A 86 10.22 16.96 4.34
N GLU A 87 10.16 16.26 5.49
CA GLU A 87 9.66 16.83 6.74
C GLU A 87 10.42 18.09 7.18
N LYS A 88 11.74 18.08 7.08
CA LYS A 88 12.56 19.25 7.41
C LYS A 88 12.25 20.45 6.50
N GLN A 89 11.98 20.21 5.21
CA GLN A 89 11.60 21.27 4.27
C GLN A 89 10.18 21.80 4.58
N TYR A 90 9.22 20.91 4.75
CA TYR A 90 7.85 21.28 5.09
C TYR A 90 7.74 22.05 6.40
N ARG A 91 8.51 21.67 7.43
CA ARG A 91 8.55 22.39 8.73
C ARG A 91 9.08 23.83 8.60
N LYS A 92 9.94 24.15 7.62
CA LYS A 92 10.43 25.51 7.38
C LYS A 92 9.33 26.44 6.86
N ASN A 93 8.44 25.93 6.05
CA ASN A 93 7.32 26.66 5.51
C ASN A 93 6.12 25.73 5.23
N GLN A 94 5.23 25.60 6.20
CA GLN A 94 4.04 24.74 6.10
C GLN A 94 2.99 25.25 5.09
N LYS A 95 3.17 26.47 4.56
CA LYS A 95 2.32 27.03 3.49
C LYS A 95 2.87 26.76 2.08
N ASP A 96 4.03 26.13 1.99
CA ASP A 96 4.62 25.75 0.72
C ASP A 96 3.97 24.47 0.21
N GLU A 97 3.06 24.60 -0.74
CA GLU A 97 2.33 23.48 -1.33
C GLU A 97 3.28 22.47 -2.00
N LYS A 98 4.40 22.94 -2.57
CA LYS A 98 5.40 22.04 -3.16
C LYS A 98 6.05 21.17 -2.10
N ALA A 99 6.51 21.75 -0.99
CA ALA A 99 7.13 20.99 0.10
C ALA A 99 6.12 20.02 0.74
N LYS A 100 4.85 20.40 0.81
CA LYS A 100 3.75 19.58 1.28
C LYS A 100 3.52 18.36 0.36
N ASP A 101 3.49 18.59 -0.96
CA ASP A 101 3.32 17.53 -1.96
C ASP A 101 4.53 16.58 -2.01
N GLU A 102 5.74 17.11 -1.88
CA GLU A 102 6.97 16.30 -1.80
C GLU A 102 6.95 15.38 -0.58
N LEU A 103 6.52 15.89 0.57
CA LEU A 103 6.38 15.08 1.78
C LEU A 103 5.29 14.01 1.63
N ALA A 104 4.16 14.35 1.05
CA ALA A 104 3.09 13.37 0.78
C ALA A 104 3.60 12.24 -0.11
N LYS A 105 4.30 12.56 -1.20
CA LYS A 105 4.89 11.58 -2.12
C LYS A 105 5.90 10.68 -1.43
N ALA A 106 6.78 11.22 -0.59
CA ALA A 106 7.76 10.44 0.14
C ALA A 106 7.08 9.38 1.05
N TYR A 107 6.00 9.75 1.74
CA TYR A 107 5.19 8.80 2.49
C TYR A 107 4.54 7.75 1.58
N PHE A 108 3.97 8.13 0.44
CA PHE A 108 3.32 7.17 -0.48
C PHE A 108 4.31 6.18 -1.08
N ILE A 109 5.52 6.61 -1.41
CA ILE A 109 6.58 5.72 -1.92
C ILE A 109 6.91 4.63 -0.90
N ARG A 110 7.14 5.01 0.37
CA ARG A 110 7.44 4.02 1.42
C ARG A 110 6.23 3.15 1.73
N ALA A 111 5.02 3.71 1.75
CA ALA A 111 3.78 2.96 1.93
C ALA A 111 3.60 1.87 0.87
N THR A 112 3.87 2.19 -0.39
CA THR A 112 3.80 1.22 -1.50
C THR A 112 4.80 0.09 -1.31
N ALA A 113 6.07 0.40 -1.03
CA ALA A 113 7.09 -0.61 -0.77
C ALA A 113 6.73 -1.53 0.42
N LEU A 114 6.18 -0.95 1.48
CA LEU A 114 5.71 -1.72 2.64
C LEU A 114 4.50 -2.60 2.29
N THR A 115 3.60 -2.12 1.42
CA THR A 115 2.45 -2.90 0.93
C THR A 115 2.92 -4.11 0.13
N ASP A 116 3.89 -3.94 -0.77
CA ASP A 116 4.49 -5.02 -1.57
C ASP A 116 5.21 -6.07 -0.70
N ALA A 117 5.71 -5.62 0.46
CA ALA A 117 6.31 -6.49 1.47
C ALA A 117 5.29 -7.09 2.45
N ALA A 118 4.00 -6.91 2.22
CA ALA A 118 2.89 -7.32 3.08
C ALA A 118 2.94 -6.73 4.52
N GLN A 119 3.68 -5.64 4.73
CA GLN A 119 3.73 -4.91 5.98
C GLN A 119 2.56 -3.91 6.09
N TYR A 120 1.34 -4.42 5.93
CA TYR A 120 0.12 -3.60 5.79
C TYR A 120 -0.14 -2.65 6.96
N ARG A 121 0.22 -3.03 8.19
CA ARG A 121 0.03 -2.17 9.37
C ARG A 121 0.92 -0.94 9.31
N ALA A 122 2.18 -1.09 8.96
CA ALA A 122 3.12 0.01 8.80
C ALA A 122 2.75 0.87 7.57
N ALA A 123 2.38 0.24 6.45
CA ALA A 123 1.94 0.92 5.23
C ALA A 123 0.74 1.84 5.48
N LEU A 124 -0.26 1.41 6.28
CA LEU A 124 -1.41 2.25 6.64
C LEU A 124 -0.99 3.55 7.33
N GLY A 125 0.02 3.51 8.18
CA GLY A 125 0.53 4.70 8.85
C GLY A 125 1.06 5.74 7.87
N ASP A 126 1.82 5.28 6.88
CA ASP A 126 2.37 6.16 5.86
C ASP A 126 1.29 6.67 4.89
N TYR A 127 0.36 5.81 4.42
CA TYR A 127 -0.77 6.29 3.61
C TYR A 127 -1.61 7.34 4.33
N ARG A 128 -1.92 7.14 5.61
CA ARG A 128 -2.68 8.12 6.41
C ARG A 128 -1.94 9.45 6.53
N LYS A 129 -0.63 9.43 6.78
CA LYS A 129 0.19 10.66 6.84
C LYS A 129 0.24 11.38 5.50
N GLY A 130 0.46 10.66 4.41
CA GLY A 130 0.47 11.23 3.08
C GLY A 130 -0.90 11.79 2.68
N LEU A 131 -1.99 11.10 2.97
CA LEU A 131 -3.36 11.53 2.66
C LEU A 131 -3.81 12.73 3.50
N LYS A 132 -3.25 12.96 4.70
CA LYS A 132 -3.47 14.21 5.43
C LYS A 132 -2.84 15.42 4.73
N LEU A 133 -1.75 15.22 4.03
CA LEU A 133 -1.05 16.25 3.27
C LEU A 133 -1.67 16.42 1.88
N ASN A 134 -1.94 15.34 1.18
CA ASN A 134 -2.58 15.34 -0.14
C ASN A 134 -3.82 14.41 -0.13
N PRO A 135 -4.99 14.91 0.29
CA PRO A 135 -6.21 14.10 0.37
C PRO A 135 -6.83 13.77 -0.99
N THR A 136 -6.37 14.40 -2.07
CA THR A 136 -6.90 14.22 -3.42
C THR A 136 -6.17 13.17 -4.24
N ASP A 137 -5.10 12.56 -3.70
CA ASP A 137 -4.39 11.48 -4.35
C ASP A 137 -5.26 10.22 -4.41
N GLU A 138 -5.76 9.92 -5.61
CA GLU A 138 -6.70 8.81 -5.83
C GLU A 138 -6.03 7.46 -5.68
N ASP A 139 -4.78 7.33 -6.13
CA ASP A 139 -4.04 6.07 -6.05
C ASP A 139 -3.73 5.73 -4.59
N ALA A 140 -3.27 6.69 -3.82
CA ALA A 140 -3.01 6.50 -2.39
C ALA A 140 -4.29 6.14 -1.62
N ARG A 141 -5.44 6.78 -1.92
CA ARG A 141 -6.74 6.43 -1.32
C ARG A 141 -7.14 5.01 -1.66
N LYS A 142 -7.03 4.63 -2.94
CA LYS A 142 -7.37 3.28 -3.39
C LYS A 142 -6.53 2.22 -2.68
N MET A 143 -5.22 2.44 -2.56
CA MET A 143 -4.33 1.51 -1.87
C MET A 143 -4.63 1.43 -0.37
N HIS A 144 -4.86 2.56 0.30
CA HIS A 144 -5.29 2.61 1.69
C HIS A 144 -6.57 1.78 1.91
N ASP A 145 -7.59 1.99 1.09
CA ASP A 145 -8.89 1.30 1.22
C ASP A 145 -8.78 -0.18 0.88
N GLN A 146 -7.90 -0.54 -0.06
CA GLN A 146 -7.58 -1.94 -0.36
C GLN A 146 -6.97 -2.65 0.86
N ILE A 147 -6.05 -2.01 1.57
CA ILE A 147 -5.48 -2.57 2.79
C ILE A 147 -6.56 -2.76 3.86
N LEU A 148 -7.45 -1.77 4.06
CA LEU A 148 -8.57 -1.90 4.99
C LEU A 148 -9.49 -3.08 4.61
N SER A 149 -9.74 -3.27 3.30
CA SER A 149 -10.50 -4.42 2.80
C SER A 149 -9.82 -5.76 3.09
N ILE A 150 -8.48 -5.82 2.99
CA ILE A 150 -7.71 -7.01 3.37
C ILE A 150 -7.93 -7.33 4.86
N PHE A 151 -7.80 -6.35 5.76
CA PHE A 151 -8.05 -6.56 7.18
C PHE A 151 -9.46 -7.10 7.45
N LYS A 152 -10.46 -6.51 6.81
CA LYS A 152 -11.85 -6.97 6.90
C LYS A 152 -12.02 -8.40 6.42
N SER A 153 -11.42 -8.77 5.29
CA SER A 153 -11.53 -10.11 4.69
C SER A 153 -10.93 -11.21 5.55
N ILE A 154 -9.87 -10.90 6.32
CA ILE A 154 -9.22 -11.85 7.23
C ILE A 154 -9.76 -11.78 8.67
N GLY A 155 -10.83 -11.01 8.91
CA GLY A 155 -11.45 -10.85 10.22
C GLY A 155 -10.56 -10.21 11.29
N ARG A 156 -9.61 -9.34 10.85
CA ARG A 156 -8.71 -8.61 11.76
C ARG A 156 -9.00 -7.11 11.72
N GLU A 157 -8.83 -6.45 12.84
CA GLU A 157 -8.92 -5.01 12.90
C GLU A 157 -7.61 -4.35 12.46
N PRO A 158 -7.67 -3.30 11.61
CA PRO A 158 -6.51 -2.50 11.30
C PRO A 158 -6.06 -1.71 12.54
N PRO A 159 -4.77 -1.29 12.62
CA PRO A 159 -4.32 -0.41 13.68
C PRO A 159 -5.12 0.90 13.65
N LYS A 160 -5.40 1.46 14.81
CA LYS A 160 -5.96 2.81 14.91
C LYS A 160 -4.93 3.82 14.44
N GLU A 161 -5.43 4.99 14.07
CA GLU A 161 -4.55 6.08 13.64
C GLU A 161 -3.63 6.50 14.80
N GLY A 162 -2.32 6.50 14.52
CA GLY A 162 -1.28 6.78 15.51
C GLY A 162 -0.78 5.54 16.28
N GLU A 163 -1.42 4.38 16.11
CA GLU A 163 -1.01 3.11 16.72
C GLU A 163 -0.32 2.18 15.71
N GLU A 164 -0.03 2.69 14.50
CA GLU A 164 0.63 1.90 13.49
C GLU A 164 2.08 1.60 13.88
N PRO A 165 2.51 0.33 13.72
CA PRO A 165 3.88 -0.05 14.03
C PRO A 165 4.88 0.56 13.04
N ALA A 166 6.12 0.68 13.47
CA ALA A 166 7.22 0.97 12.57
C ALA A 166 7.43 -0.18 11.55
N PRO A 167 8.06 0.09 10.39
CA PRO A 167 8.48 -0.96 9.48
C PRO A 167 9.32 -2.04 10.18
N LEU A 168 9.21 -3.30 9.72
CA LEU A 168 10.00 -4.39 10.26
C LEU A 168 11.50 -4.12 10.10
N PRO A 169 12.30 -4.43 11.13
CA PRO A 169 13.74 -4.19 11.08
C PRO A 169 14.40 -5.05 10.01
N PHE A 170 15.09 -4.41 9.09
CA PHE A 170 15.90 -5.08 8.07
C PHE A 170 17.33 -5.27 8.57
N LYS A 171 17.82 -6.51 8.53
CA LYS A 171 19.20 -6.83 8.85
C LYS A 171 19.94 -7.14 7.54
N LYS A 172 20.99 -6.38 7.27
CA LYS A 172 21.94 -6.65 6.18
C LYS A 172 22.84 -7.82 6.56
#